data_4b86fe44a3c19045cce95df95a7854e0
#
_entry.id   4b86fe44a3c19045cce95df95a7854e0
#
_cell.length_a   1.000
_cell.length_b   1.000
_cell.length_c   1.000
_cell.angle_alpha   90.00
_cell.angle_beta   90.00
_cell.angle_gamma   90.00
#
_symmetry.space_group_name_H-M   'P 1'
#
loop_
_entity.id
_entity.type
_entity.pdbx_description
1 polymer ?
#
loop_
_entity_poly.entity_id
_entity_poly.type
_entity_poly.pdbx_seq_one_letter_code
_entity_poly.pdbx_strand_id
1 'polypeptide(L)'
;MTNDAVYEVSTQWGSIRLDEQSYQDYLDGRSWLSSAFDVMGTAKTRTATVEACPRDISRQAISYRSEADKAGVWETVQRGFPGMAVQIPYRRRMSEIGIDELNLSVRASNGLMRAGIDTLGKLNEMMKTDRGIAGIRNLGAKSVKKIGRAFLCMVYSMLSPYEKAQYWQRLIDKARTNE
;
A
#
# COMPACT_ATOMS: atom_id res chain seq x y z
N MET A 1 -5.28 17.87 34.03
CA MET A 1 -4.70 18.80 33.06
C MET A 1 -4.29 17.97 31.88
N THR A 2 -5.17 17.86 30.88
CA THR A 2 -4.89 17.15 29.63
C THR A 2 -3.86 17.95 28.86
N ASN A 3 -2.74 17.33 28.57
CA ASN A 3 -1.63 17.91 27.84
C ASN A 3 -2.00 17.83 26.35
N ASP A 4 -2.76 18.80 25.85
CA ASP A 4 -3.19 18.87 24.46
C ASP A 4 -1.97 19.24 23.59
N ALA A 5 -1.13 18.26 23.31
CA ALA A 5 -0.05 18.40 22.35
C ALA A 5 -0.65 18.50 20.94
N VAL A 6 -0.34 19.60 20.25
CA VAL A 6 -0.73 19.80 18.85
C VAL A 6 0.50 19.63 17.97
N TYR A 7 0.40 18.78 16.99
CA TYR A 7 1.46 18.48 16.02
C TYR A 7 1.15 19.20 14.72
N GLU A 8 2.10 19.94 14.18
CA GLU A 8 1.97 20.58 12.88
C GLU A 8 2.65 19.72 11.82
N VAL A 9 1.87 19.25 10.86
CA VAL A 9 2.34 18.47 9.73
C VAL A 9 2.28 19.33 8.48
N SER A 10 3.43 19.66 7.88
CA SER A 10 3.49 20.39 6.62
C SER A 10 3.21 19.44 5.43
N THR A 11 2.28 19.82 4.59
CA THR A 11 1.93 19.09 3.36
C THR A 11 2.15 19.99 2.14
N GLN A 12 2.13 19.42 0.95
CA GLN A 12 2.18 20.20 -0.29
C GLN A 12 0.96 21.14 -0.47
N TRP A 13 -0.09 20.99 0.35
CA TRP A 13 -1.27 21.85 0.36
C TRP A 13 -1.28 22.85 1.53
N GLY A 14 -0.23 22.90 2.34
CA GLY A 14 -0.11 23.74 3.53
C GLY A 14 0.15 22.93 4.80
N SER A 15 0.25 23.64 5.93
CA SER A 15 0.41 23.01 7.24
C SER A 15 -0.94 22.60 7.82
N ILE A 16 -0.98 21.42 8.42
CA ILE A 16 -2.15 20.85 9.07
C ILE A 16 -1.79 20.60 10.54
N ARG A 17 -2.69 20.96 11.46
CA ARG A 17 -2.51 20.71 12.88
C ARG A 17 -3.28 19.48 13.30
N LEU A 18 -2.62 18.56 13.98
CA LEU A 18 -3.17 17.31 14.44
C LEU A 18 -3.04 17.22 15.97
N ASP A 19 -4.03 16.64 16.64
CA ASP A 19 -3.90 16.17 18.02
C ASP A 19 -3.01 14.91 18.09
N GLU A 20 -2.65 14.49 19.30
CA GLU A 20 -1.80 13.33 19.53
C GLU A 20 -2.34 12.06 18.83
N GLN A 21 -3.63 11.80 18.97
CA GLN A 21 -4.25 10.61 18.40
C GLN A 21 -4.27 10.65 16.87
N SER A 22 -4.67 11.79 16.30
CA SER A 22 -4.68 11.99 14.85
C SER A 22 -3.28 11.95 14.27
N TYR A 23 -2.29 12.41 15.03
CA TYR A 23 -0.89 12.33 14.64
C TYR A 23 -0.36 10.89 14.66
N GLN A 24 -0.71 10.09 15.66
CA GLN A 24 -0.38 8.67 15.70
C GLN A 24 -1.08 7.91 14.56
N ASP A 25 -2.36 8.19 14.31
CA ASP A 25 -3.10 7.62 13.18
C ASP A 25 -2.49 8.00 11.82
N TYR A 26 -1.93 9.22 11.71
CA TYR A 26 -1.16 9.65 10.55
C TYR A 26 0.13 8.84 10.38
N LEU A 27 0.91 8.67 11.47
CA LEU A 27 2.14 7.89 11.45
C LEU A 27 1.88 6.41 11.14
N ASP A 28 0.79 5.87 11.68
CA ASP A 28 0.35 4.50 11.44
C ASP A 28 -0.31 4.31 10.07
N GLY A 29 -0.55 5.42 9.34
CA GLY A 29 -1.22 5.40 8.05
C GLY A 29 -2.70 5.03 8.11
N ARG A 30 -3.34 5.17 9.29
CA ARG A 30 -4.73 4.78 9.50
C ARG A 30 -5.74 5.83 9.06
N SER A 31 -5.44 7.12 9.23
CA SER A 31 -6.40 8.20 8.92
C SER A 31 -5.73 9.56 8.82
N TRP A 32 -5.14 9.90 7.69
CA TRP A 32 -4.46 11.20 7.58
C TRP A 32 -5.33 12.33 6.99
N LEU A 33 -6.37 11.99 6.25
CA LEU A 33 -7.24 13.01 5.62
C LEU A 33 -8.48 13.34 6.44
N SER A 34 -9.11 12.35 7.07
CA SER A 34 -10.33 12.58 7.85
C SER A 34 -10.06 13.38 9.12
N SER A 35 -8.90 13.16 9.75
CA SER A 35 -8.51 13.89 10.96
C SER A 35 -7.97 15.29 10.70
N ALA A 36 -7.51 15.56 9.49
CA ALA A 36 -6.89 16.84 9.14
C ALA A 36 -7.88 18.02 9.06
N PHE A 37 -9.17 17.74 8.87
CA PHE A 37 -10.19 18.78 8.71
C PHE A 37 -10.92 19.13 10.01
N ASP A 38 -10.82 18.30 11.06
CA ASP A 38 -11.56 18.53 12.31
C ASP A 38 -10.80 19.36 13.37
N VAL A 39 -9.53 19.69 13.15
CA VAL A 39 -8.71 20.38 14.14
C VAL A 39 -8.61 21.87 13.84
N MET A 40 -9.69 22.60 14.03
CA MET A 40 -9.72 24.07 14.14
C MET A 40 -9.91 24.48 15.60
N GLY A 41 -8.99 24.10 16.48
CA GLY A 41 -9.01 24.48 17.89
C GLY A 41 -7.70 25.13 18.33
N THR A 42 -7.80 26.21 19.14
CA THR A 42 -6.67 26.96 19.70
C THR A 42 -5.94 26.14 20.76
N ALA A 43 -4.78 25.58 20.45
CA ALA A 43 -3.90 24.92 21.41
C ALA A 43 -2.43 25.31 21.22
N LYS A 44 -1.66 25.30 22.31
CA LYS A 44 -0.24 25.70 22.34
C LYS A 44 0.61 24.65 21.59
N THR A 45 1.28 25.09 20.55
CA THR A 45 2.07 24.30 19.62
C THR A 45 3.36 23.78 20.26
N ARG A 46 3.54 22.46 20.34
CA ARG A 46 4.86 21.85 20.34
C ARG A 46 5.20 21.52 18.89
N THR A 47 6.19 22.20 18.34
CA THR A 47 6.67 21.97 16.99
C THR A 47 7.50 20.68 17.00
N ALA A 48 6.89 19.55 16.67
CA ALA A 48 7.65 18.36 16.29
C ALA A 48 7.99 18.53 14.81
N THR A 49 9.26 18.75 14.50
CA THR A 49 9.74 18.75 13.12
C THR A 49 9.72 17.29 12.64
N VAL A 50 8.67 16.91 11.93
CA VAL A 50 8.55 15.59 11.36
C VAL A 50 9.22 15.62 9.99
N GLU A 51 10.41 15.02 9.88
CA GLU A 51 11.11 14.85 8.60
C GLU A 51 10.38 13.96 7.58
N ALA A 52 9.27 13.34 7.98
CA ALA A 52 8.51 12.40 7.15
C ALA A 52 7.22 12.99 6.59
N CYS A 53 7.16 14.28 6.34
CA CYS A 53 6.04 14.83 5.59
C CYS A 53 6.15 14.38 4.12
N PRO A 54 5.06 13.95 3.50
CA PRO A 54 5.08 13.49 2.11
C PRO A 54 5.27 14.66 1.13
N ARG A 55 6.46 15.27 1.15
CA ARG A 55 6.89 16.21 0.09
C ARG A 55 6.90 15.53 -1.28
N ASP A 56 6.77 14.20 -1.28
CA ASP A 56 7.06 13.37 -2.44
C ASP A 56 5.82 12.75 -3.09
N ILE A 57 4.59 13.11 -2.67
CA ILE A 57 3.38 12.61 -3.33
C ILE A 57 2.89 13.62 -4.36
N SER A 58 3.10 13.29 -5.64
CA SER A 58 2.66 14.11 -6.75
C SER A 58 1.14 14.04 -6.97
N ARG A 59 0.58 15.09 -7.62
CA ARG A 59 -0.82 15.09 -8.07
C ARG A 59 -1.11 13.89 -8.97
N GLN A 60 -0.14 13.43 -9.74
CA GLN A 60 -0.26 12.26 -10.59
C GLN A 60 -0.45 10.97 -9.77
N ALA A 61 0.28 10.79 -8.66
CA ALA A 61 0.10 9.65 -7.77
C ALA A 61 -1.31 9.63 -7.13
N ILE A 62 -1.82 10.79 -6.76
CA ILE A 62 -3.19 10.93 -6.25
C ILE A 62 -4.23 10.59 -7.32
N SER A 63 -4.01 11.03 -8.55
CA SER A 63 -4.88 10.68 -9.69
C SER A 63 -4.93 9.17 -9.92
N TYR A 64 -3.77 8.50 -9.98
CA TYR A 64 -3.69 7.04 -10.10
C TYR A 64 -4.37 6.31 -8.94
N ARG A 65 -4.22 6.80 -7.71
CA ARG A 65 -4.93 6.24 -6.56
C ARG A 65 -6.44 6.32 -6.76
N SER A 66 -6.96 7.50 -7.10
CA SER A 66 -8.41 7.70 -7.32
C SER A 66 -8.94 6.82 -8.45
N GLU A 67 -8.15 6.64 -9.50
CA GLU A 67 -8.48 5.78 -10.61
C GLU A 67 -8.48 4.30 -10.21
N ALA A 68 -7.49 3.85 -9.44
CA ALA A 68 -7.39 2.50 -8.93
C ALA A 68 -8.52 2.15 -7.96
N ASP A 69 -8.96 3.10 -7.14
CA ASP A 69 -10.09 2.90 -6.24
C ASP A 69 -11.43 2.74 -7.01
N LYS A 70 -11.51 3.26 -8.26
CA LYS A 70 -12.69 3.13 -9.14
C LYS A 70 -12.61 1.93 -10.08
N ALA A 71 -11.50 1.78 -10.78
CA ALA A 71 -11.33 0.81 -11.86
C ALA A 71 -10.57 -0.46 -11.45
N GLY A 72 -9.98 -0.46 -10.26
CA GLY A 72 -9.14 -1.53 -9.75
C GLY A 72 -7.65 -1.25 -9.93
N VAL A 73 -6.85 -1.67 -8.93
CA VAL A 73 -5.40 -1.43 -8.91
C VAL A 73 -4.68 -2.15 -10.04
N TRP A 74 -5.07 -3.38 -10.35
CA TRP A 74 -4.43 -4.19 -11.39
C TRP A 74 -4.60 -3.53 -12.77
N GLU A 75 -5.81 -3.14 -13.12
CA GLU A 75 -6.17 -2.52 -14.38
C GLU A 75 -5.44 -1.18 -14.56
N THR A 76 -5.38 -0.40 -13.48
CA THR A 76 -4.67 0.90 -13.47
C THR A 76 -3.16 0.73 -13.63
N VAL A 77 -2.55 -0.28 -12.99
CA VAL A 77 -1.12 -0.59 -13.17
C VAL A 77 -0.84 -1.02 -14.60
N GLN A 78 -1.65 -1.92 -15.17
CA GLN A 78 -1.44 -2.42 -16.54
C GLN A 78 -1.58 -1.32 -17.59
N ARG A 79 -2.44 -0.33 -17.37
CA ARG A 79 -2.64 0.80 -18.27
C ARG A 79 -1.58 1.89 -18.11
N GLY A 80 -1.28 2.25 -16.86
CA GLY A 80 -0.35 3.35 -16.56
C GLY A 80 1.13 2.98 -16.68
N PHE A 81 1.45 1.69 -16.50
CA PHE A 81 2.83 1.19 -16.45
C PHE A 81 2.97 -0.12 -17.24
N PRO A 82 2.71 -0.09 -18.56
CA PRO A 82 2.79 -1.29 -19.39
C PRO A 82 4.22 -1.86 -19.40
N GLY A 83 4.33 -3.18 -19.23
CA GLY A 83 5.64 -3.85 -19.24
C GLY A 83 6.43 -3.78 -17.94
N MET A 84 6.04 -2.93 -16.99
CA MET A 84 6.69 -2.92 -15.68
C MET A 84 6.34 -4.16 -14.86
N ALA A 85 7.35 -4.69 -14.16
CA ALA A 85 7.12 -5.72 -13.15
C ALA A 85 6.23 -5.17 -12.03
N VAL A 86 5.13 -5.87 -11.76
CA VAL A 86 4.18 -5.48 -10.73
C VAL A 86 4.85 -5.57 -9.35
N GLN A 87 4.85 -4.47 -8.64
CA GLN A 87 5.32 -4.40 -7.26
C GLN A 87 4.16 -4.61 -6.31
N ILE A 88 4.34 -5.46 -5.31
CA ILE A 88 3.34 -5.66 -4.26
C ILE A 88 3.67 -4.74 -3.09
N PRO A 89 2.78 -3.82 -2.70
CA PRO A 89 3.00 -2.91 -1.58
C PRO A 89 2.78 -3.59 -0.22
N TYR A 90 3.44 -4.72 -0.02
CA TYR A 90 3.30 -5.57 1.15
C TYR A 90 3.74 -4.87 2.44
N ARG A 91 3.02 -5.15 3.54
CA ARG A 91 3.34 -4.68 4.90
C ARG A 91 3.38 -5.86 5.88
N ARG A 92 4.31 -5.83 6.84
CA ARG A 92 4.51 -6.91 7.82
C ARG A 92 3.25 -7.25 8.60
N ARG A 93 2.36 -6.28 8.87
CA ARG A 93 1.07 -6.50 9.54
C ARG A 93 0.13 -7.46 8.79
N MET A 94 0.42 -7.75 7.52
CA MET A 94 -0.38 -8.65 6.68
C MET A 94 0.17 -10.08 6.67
N SER A 95 1.24 -10.38 7.43
CA SER A 95 1.98 -11.65 7.33
C SER A 95 1.14 -12.88 7.70
N GLU A 96 0.27 -12.72 8.70
CA GLU A 96 -0.52 -13.83 9.26
C GLU A 96 -1.84 -14.10 8.52
N ILE A 97 -2.17 -13.28 7.52
CA ILE A 97 -3.40 -13.44 6.75
C ILE A 97 -3.27 -14.70 5.88
N GLY A 98 -4.27 -15.57 5.93
CA GLY A 98 -4.32 -16.80 5.17
C GLY A 98 -4.46 -16.55 3.66
N ILE A 99 -3.92 -17.43 2.83
CA ILE A 99 -4.06 -17.34 1.37
C ILE A 99 -5.46 -17.67 0.87
N ASP A 100 -6.32 -18.26 1.68
CA ASP A 100 -7.73 -18.50 1.41
C ASP A 100 -8.50 -17.20 1.17
N GLU A 101 -8.13 -16.11 1.83
CA GLU A 101 -8.67 -14.77 1.61
C GLU A 101 -8.44 -14.24 0.18
N LEU A 102 -7.50 -14.82 -0.57
CA LEU A 102 -7.24 -14.43 -1.96
C LEU A 102 -8.30 -14.92 -2.95
N ASN A 103 -9.26 -15.73 -2.51
CA ASN A 103 -10.30 -16.32 -3.35
C ASN A 103 -9.76 -16.96 -4.65
N LEU A 104 -8.69 -17.73 -4.53
CA LEU A 104 -8.04 -18.40 -5.64
C LEU A 104 -8.85 -19.63 -6.09
N SER A 105 -8.61 -20.09 -7.32
CA SER A 105 -9.13 -21.39 -7.74
C SER A 105 -8.55 -22.50 -6.88
N VAL A 106 -9.30 -23.59 -6.67
CA VAL A 106 -8.88 -24.78 -5.90
C VAL A 106 -7.51 -25.28 -6.35
N ARG A 107 -7.25 -25.31 -7.66
CA ARG A 107 -5.96 -25.72 -8.20
C ARG A 107 -4.82 -24.79 -7.76
N ALA A 108 -5.03 -23.49 -7.78
CA ALA A 108 -4.00 -22.52 -7.40
C ALA A 108 -3.75 -22.55 -5.88
N SER A 109 -4.82 -22.58 -5.08
CA SER A 109 -4.74 -22.70 -3.63
C SER A 109 -4.01 -23.99 -3.21
N ASN A 110 -4.42 -25.15 -3.75
CA ASN A 110 -3.75 -26.42 -3.47
C ASN A 110 -2.27 -26.41 -3.91
N GLY A 111 -1.92 -25.73 -5.00
CA GLY A 111 -0.54 -25.57 -5.43
C GLY A 111 0.31 -24.81 -4.43
N LEU A 112 -0.20 -23.72 -3.90
CA LEU A 112 0.45 -22.92 -2.85
C LEU A 112 0.57 -23.71 -1.54
N MET A 113 -0.51 -24.34 -1.08
CA MET A 113 -0.53 -25.12 0.15
C MET A 113 0.48 -26.28 0.11
N ARG A 114 0.59 -27.01 -1.01
CA ARG A 114 1.60 -28.08 -1.19
C ARG A 114 3.03 -27.56 -1.18
N ALA A 115 3.23 -26.29 -1.54
CA ALA A 115 4.52 -25.63 -1.43
C ALA A 115 4.78 -25.02 -0.03
N GLY A 116 3.89 -25.26 0.93
CA GLY A 116 3.99 -24.74 2.29
C GLY A 116 3.63 -23.26 2.43
N ILE A 117 2.97 -22.69 1.41
CA ILE A 117 2.55 -21.30 1.38
C ILE A 117 1.08 -21.23 1.79
N ASP A 118 0.83 -20.89 3.04
CA ASP A 118 -0.49 -20.83 3.68
C ASP A 118 -0.88 -19.40 4.09
N THR A 119 0.09 -18.45 4.11
CA THR A 119 -0.12 -17.07 4.49
C THR A 119 0.42 -16.09 3.44
N LEU A 120 -0.07 -14.83 3.49
CA LEU A 120 0.43 -13.75 2.62
C LEU A 120 1.92 -13.46 2.88
N GLY A 121 2.38 -13.67 4.13
CA GLY A 121 3.79 -13.53 4.48
C GLY A 121 4.67 -14.48 3.71
N LYS A 122 4.34 -15.78 3.74
CA LYS A 122 5.08 -16.81 3.00
C LYS A 122 4.99 -16.60 1.49
N LEU A 123 3.82 -16.18 1.00
CA LEU A 123 3.64 -15.84 -0.41
C LEU A 123 4.55 -14.69 -0.84
N ASN A 124 4.63 -13.63 -0.03
CA ASN A 124 5.50 -12.49 -0.28
C ASN A 124 6.99 -12.89 -0.30
N GLU A 125 7.43 -13.75 0.62
CA GLU A 125 8.81 -14.24 0.63
C GLU A 125 9.11 -15.12 -0.60
N MET A 126 8.18 -16.00 -0.99
CA MET A 126 8.34 -16.80 -2.20
C MET A 126 8.47 -15.92 -3.46
N MET A 127 7.69 -14.83 -3.54
CA MET A 127 7.75 -13.91 -4.70
C MET A 127 9.07 -13.15 -4.82
N LYS A 128 9.86 -13.05 -3.76
CA LYS A 128 11.18 -12.43 -3.76
C LYS A 128 12.30 -13.36 -4.25
N THR A 129 12.04 -14.67 -4.32
CA THR A 129 13.03 -15.64 -4.81
C THR A 129 13.18 -15.53 -6.32
N ASP A 130 14.34 -15.95 -6.87
CA ASP A 130 14.66 -15.86 -8.31
C ASP A 130 13.61 -16.54 -9.21
N ARG A 131 13.05 -17.65 -8.76
CA ARG A 131 12.00 -18.38 -9.50
C ARG A 131 10.60 -17.90 -9.17
N GLY A 132 10.43 -17.20 -8.03
CA GLY A 132 9.14 -16.75 -7.55
C GLY A 132 8.11 -17.88 -7.49
N ILE A 133 6.84 -17.52 -7.55
CA ILE A 133 5.73 -18.51 -7.60
C ILE A 133 5.70 -19.32 -8.89
N ALA A 134 6.41 -18.90 -9.94
CA ALA A 134 6.54 -19.68 -11.18
C ALA A 134 7.38 -20.96 -10.98
N GLY A 135 8.20 -21.02 -9.93
CA GLY A 135 8.96 -22.22 -9.56
C GLY A 135 8.12 -23.30 -8.88
N ILE A 136 6.88 -23.02 -8.52
CA ILE A 136 6.01 -24.00 -7.85
C ILE A 136 5.49 -25.02 -8.87
N ARG A 137 5.74 -26.30 -8.57
CA ARG A 137 5.31 -27.42 -9.43
C ARG A 137 3.79 -27.39 -9.64
N ASN A 138 3.37 -27.62 -10.89
CA ASN A 138 1.96 -27.66 -11.31
C ASN A 138 1.21 -26.32 -11.29
N LEU A 139 1.90 -25.20 -11.10
CA LEU A 139 1.34 -23.86 -11.32
C LEU A 139 1.75 -23.37 -12.73
N GLY A 140 0.79 -23.34 -13.65
CA GLY A 140 1.01 -22.78 -14.99
C GLY A 140 1.00 -21.25 -14.97
N ALA A 141 1.52 -20.62 -16.03
CA ALA A 141 1.65 -19.15 -16.16
C ALA A 141 0.33 -18.40 -15.91
N LYS A 142 -0.81 -18.96 -16.34
CA LYS A 142 -2.13 -18.36 -16.07
C LYS A 142 -2.46 -18.30 -14.56
N SER A 143 -2.12 -19.38 -13.82
CA SER A 143 -2.32 -19.43 -12.36
C SER A 143 -1.40 -18.45 -11.66
N VAL A 144 -0.13 -18.40 -12.04
CA VAL A 144 0.87 -17.43 -11.53
C VAL A 144 0.36 -16.00 -11.68
N LYS A 145 -0.12 -15.63 -12.88
CA LYS A 145 -0.68 -14.28 -13.13
C LYS A 145 -1.91 -13.99 -12.27
N LYS A 146 -2.81 -14.98 -12.10
CA LYS A 146 -4.00 -14.83 -11.26
C LYS A 146 -3.63 -14.66 -9.78
N ILE A 147 -2.67 -15.43 -9.27
CA ILE A 147 -2.18 -15.31 -7.89
C ILE A 147 -1.57 -13.92 -7.68
N GLY A 148 -0.69 -13.46 -8.56
CA GLY A 148 -0.08 -12.13 -8.47
C GLY A 148 -1.11 -11.00 -8.49
N ARG A 149 -2.14 -11.11 -9.35
CA ARG A 149 -3.25 -10.15 -9.40
C ARG A 149 -4.05 -10.14 -8.09
N ALA A 150 -4.47 -11.31 -7.61
CA ALA A 150 -5.24 -11.45 -6.38
C ALA A 150 -4.46 -10.90 -5.18
N PHE A 151 -3.16 -11.25 -5.10
CA PHE A 151 -2.29 -10.76 -4.04
C PHE A 151 -2.14 -9.22 -4.07
N LEU A 152 -1.89 -8.63 -5.25
CA LEU A 152 -1.83 -7.17 -5.37
C LEU A 152 -3.16 -6.52 -4.95
N CYS A 153 -4.29 -7.01 -5.45
CA CYS A 153 -5.60 -6.43 -5.13
C CYS A 153 -5.90 -6.52 -3.63
N MET A 154 -5.62 -7.67 -3.01
CA MET A 154 -5.83 -7.89 -1.58
C MET A 154 -4.95 -6.95 -0.74
N VAL A 155 -3.65 -6.95 -0.97
CA VAL A 155 -2.71 -6.10 -0.24
C VAL A 155 -3.06 -4.62 -0.42
N TYR A 156 -3.37 -4.20 -1.65
CA TYR A 156 -3.74 -2.81 -1.94
C TYR A 156 -5.03 -2.39 -1.23
N SER A 157 -6.03 -3.27 -1.12
CA SER A 157 -7.28 -2.96 -0.41
C SER A 157 -7.06 -2.66 1.08
N MET A 158 -6.01 -3.24 1.67
CA MET A 158 -5.67 -3.10 3.09
C MET A 158 -4.77 -1.90 3.40
N LEU A 159 -4.34 -1.17 2.37
CA LEU A 159 -3.52 0.03 2.55
C LEU A 159 -4.39 1.22 2.92
N SER A 160 -3.83 2.08 3.78
CA SER A 160 -4.40 3.40 4.03
C SER A 160 -4.35 4.27 2.75
N PRO A 161 -5.17 5.32 2.67
CA PRO A 161 -5.13 6.26 1.53
C PRO A 161 -3.74 6.83 1.25
N TYR A 162 -2.97 7.10 2.30
CA TYR A 162 -1.60 7.57 2.20
C TYR A 162 -0.65 6.50 1.63
N GLU A 163 -0.69 5.27 2.16
CA GLU A 163 0.13 4.17 1.64
C GLU A 163 -0.18 3.85 0.18
N LYS A 164 -1.45 3.95 -0.23
CA LYS A 164 -1.86 3.83 -1.64
C LYS A 164 -1.21 4.92 -2.50
N ALA A 165 -1.24 6.18 -2.04
CA ALA A 165 -0.62 7.28 -2.76
C ALA A 165 0.91 7.11 -2.86
N GLN A 166 1.57 6.67 -1.78
CA GLN A 166 3.00 6.32 -1.80
C GLN A 166 3.32 5.19 -2.78
N TYR A 167 2.46 4.18 -2.88
CA TYR A 167 2.63 3.11 -3.85
C TYR A 167 2.67 3.64 -5.29
N TRP A 168 1.73 4.51 -5.65
CA TRP A 168 1.68 5.12 -6.98
C TRP A 168 2.88 6.03 -7.23
N GLN A 169 3.31 6.80 -6.22
CA GLN A 169 4.51 7.63 -6.34
C GLN A 169 5.75 6.78 -6.67
N ARG A 170 5.95 5.68 -5.95
CA ARG A 170 7.08 4.78 -6.22
C ARG A 170 7.05 4.17 -7.63
N LEU A 171 5.86 3.86 -8.15
CA LEU A 171 5.73 3.37 -9.53
C LEU A 171 6.10 4.44 -10.55
N ILE A 172 5.66 5.69 -10.33
CA ILE A 172 5.99 6.83 -11.19
C ILE A 172 7.50 7.08 -11.18
N ASP A 173 8.11 7.11 -10.00
CA ASP A 173 9.56 7.38 -9.86
C ASP A 173 10.38 6.28 -10.54
N LYS A 174 9.96 5.02 -10.35
CA LYS A 174 10.61 3.89 -11.02
C LYS A 174 10.44 3.92 -12.54
N ALA A 175 9.28 4.33 -13.05
CA ALA A 175 9.07 4.48 -14.48
C ALA A 175 10.01 5.54 -15.08
N ARG A 176 10.19 6.66 -14.40
CA ARG A 176 11.11 7.74 -14.81
C ARG A 176 12.58 7.33 -14.77
N THR A 177 12.96 6.40 -13.89
CA THR A 177 14.35 5.96 -13.76
C THR A 177 14.70 4.89 -14.80
N ASN A 178 13.71 4.22 -15.39
CA ASN A 178 13.89 3.17 -16.41
C ASN A 178 13.79 3.72 -17.85
N GLU A 179 13.52 5.02 -18.02
CA GLU A 179 13.66 5.77 -19.29
C GLU A 179 15.09 6.29 -19.46
#